data_6d53780a2f3914b8627e437f57915e11
#
_entry.id   6d53780a2f3914b8627e437f57915e11
#
_cell.length_a   1.000
_cell.length_b   1.000
_cell.length_c   1.000
_cell.angle_alpha   90.00
_cell.angle_beta   90.00
_cell.angle_gamma   90.00
#
_symmetry.space_group_name_H-M   'P 1'
#
loop_
_entity.id
_entity.type
_entity.pdbx_description
1 polymer ?
#
loop_
_entity_poly.entity_id
_entity_poly.type
_entity_poly.pdbx_seq_one_letter_code
_entity_poly.pdbx_strand_id
1 'polypeptide(L)'
;MFDNKNILITGGTGSFGVEFVKKTLANFKPKKLIVFSRDEMKQWEMAKNYPNHAALRFFIGDVREKERLYRAMSGVDFVVHAAATKIV
;
A
#
# COMPACT_ATOMS: atom_id res chain seq x y z
N MET A 1 2.36 -0.45 -16.92
CA MET A 1 2.84 -1.53 -16.04
C MET A 1 1.87 -1.82 -14.91
N PHE A 2 1.43 -0.80 -14.19
CA PHE A 2 0.51 -1.01 -13.04
C PHE A 2 -0.97 -0.90 -13.40
N ASP A 3 -1.28 -0.58 -14.62
CA ASP A 3 -2.68 -0.43 -15.01
C ASP A 3 -3.42 -1.75 -14.89
N ASN A 4 -4.58 -1.67 -14.25
CA ASN A 4 -5.45 -2.83 -14.05
C ASN A 4 -4.80 -3.98 -13.26
N LYS A 5 -3.84 -3.65 -12.41
CA LYS A 5 -3.13 -4.64 -11.58
C LYS A 5 -3.43 -4.42 -10.11
N ASN A 6 -3.27 -5.48 -9.33
CA ASN A 6 -3.40 -5.42 -7.88
C ASN A 6 -2.00 -5.27 -7.29
N ILE A 7 -1.79 -4.17 -6.57
CA ILE A 7 -0.47 -3.83 -6.01
C ILE A 7 -0.59 -3.72 -4.50
N LEU A 8 0.38 -4.27 -3.79
CA LEU A 8 0.46 -4.12 -2.35
C LEU A 8 1.77 -3.43 -2.02
N ILE A 9 1.70 -2.38 -1.19
CA ILE A 9 2.90 -1.73 -0.69
C ILE A 9 2.96 -1.88 0.83
N THR A 10 4.05 -2.45 1.33
CA THR A 10 4.29 -2.57 2.76
C THR A 10 5.01 -1.32 3.24
N GLY A 11 4.68 -0.87 4.45
CA GLY A 11 5.23 0.38 4.94
C GLY A 11 4.73 1.58 4.16
N GLY A 12 3.52 1.48 3.62
CA GLY A 12 3.00 2.46 2.68
C GLY A 12 2.71 3.84 3.26
N THR A 13 2.77 3.99 4.58
CA THR A 13 2.56 5.29 5.22
C THR A 13 3.86 6.02 5.55
N GLY A 14 5.01 5.41 5.28
CA GLY A 14 6.30 6.09 5.40
C GLY A 14 6.55 7.02 4.23
N SER A 15 7.67 7.73 4.25
CA SER A 15 8.00 8.72 3.20
C SER A 15 7.97 8.13 1.81
N PHE A 16 8.62 6.99 1.63
CA PHE A 16 8.64 6.33 0.33
C PHE A 16 7.25 5.87 -0.07
N GLY A 17 6.52 5.29 0.86
CA GLY A 17 5.20 4.77 0.56
C GLY A 17 4.21 5.85 0.16
N VAL A 18 4.24 6.97 0.87
CA VAL A 18 3.37 8.11 0.55
C VAL A 18 3.64 8.60 -0.88
N GLU A 19 4.90 8.73 -1.23
CA GLU A 19 5.28 9.20 -2.56
C GLU A 19 4.94 8.16 -3.63
N PHE A 20 5.14 6.88 -3.33
CA PHE A 20 4.81 5.80 -4.25
C PHE A 20 3.30 5.79 -4.56
N VAL A 21 2.48 5.92 -3.53
CA VAL A 21 1.02 5.95 -3.71
C VAL A 21 0.63 7.14 -4.57
N LYS A 22 1.17 8.30 -4.25
CA LYS A 22 0.86 9.53 -4.99
C LYS A 22 1.20 9.39 -6.48
N LYS A 23 2.40 8.92 -6.78
CA LYS A 23 2.84 8.79 -8.17
C LYS A 23 2.11 7.69 -8.91
N THR A 24 1.83 6.59 -8.23
CA THR A 24 1.12 5.48 -8.85
C THR A 24 -0.30 5.89 -9.24
N LEU A 25 -1.00 6.56 -8.34
CA LEU A 25 -2.38 6.98 -8.63
C LEU A 25 -2.43 8.12 -9.64
N ALA A 26 -1.36 8.91 -9.75
CA ALA A 26 -1.31 10.00 -10.72
C ALA A 26 -1.00 9.51 -12.13
N ASN A 27 -0.20 8.44 -12.25
CA ASN A 27 0.31 8.00 -13.56
C ASN A 27 -0.30 6.70 -14.07
N PHE A 28 -0.94 5.94 -13.21
CA PHE A 28 -1.50 4.63 -13.56
C PHE A 28 -2.91 4.49 -13.00
N LYS A 29 -3.63 3.51 -13.53
CA LYS A 29 -4.96 3.18 -13.02
C LYS A 29 -4.96 1.75 -12.50
N PRO A 30 -4.37 1.50 -11.33
CA PRO A 30 -4.34 0.14 -10.79
C PRO A 30 -5.76 -0.34 -10.47
N LYS A 31 -5.95 -1.64 -10.50
CA LYS A 31 -7.21 -2.23 -10.08
C LYS A 31 -7.39 -2.07 -8.58
N LYS A 32 -6.32 -2.38 -7.84
CA LYS A 32 -6.27 -2.15 -6.39
C LYS A 32 -4.86 -1.75 -6.00
N LEU A 33 -4.76 -0.77 -5.13
CA LEU A 33 -3.51 -0.39 -4.49
C LEU A 33 -3.73 -0.52 -2.99
N ILE A 34 -3.10 -1.53 -2.40
CA ILE A 34 -3.29 -1.86 -1.00
C ILE A 34 -2.13 -1.32 -0.19
N VAL A 35 -2.43 -0.44 0.74
CA VAL A 35 -1.44 0.11 1.67
C VAL A 35 -1.45 -0.72 2.93
N PHE A 36 -0.37 -1.46 3.17
CA PHE A 36 -0.21 -2.33 4.32
C PHE A 36 0.78 -1.67 5.27
N SER A 37 0.34 -1.34 6.47
CA SER A 37 1.22 -0.72 7.46
C SER A 37 0.68 -0.94 8.87
N ARG A 38 1.53 -0.70 9.85
CA ARG A 38 1.16 -0.84 11.26
C ARG A 38 0.49 0.40 11.83
N ASP A 39 0.68 1.55 11.18
CA ASP A 39 0.30 2.83 11.75
C ASP A 39 -1.09 3.26 11.29
N GLU A 40 -2.07 2.96 12.12
CA GLU A 40 -3.48 3.28 11.83
C GLU A 40 -3.70 4.77 11.66
N MET A 41 -3.06 5.57 12.48
CA MET A 41 -3.24 7.02 12.43
C MET A 41 -2.74 7.59 11.10
N LYS A 42 -1.57 7.14 10.66
CA LYS A 42 -1.02 7.60 9.38
C LYS A 42 -1.86 7.12 8.21
N GLN A 43 -2.44 5.93 8.28
CA GLN A 43 -3.36 5.47 7.25
C GLN A 43 -4.59 6.36 7.18
N TRP A 44 -5.13 6.72 8.33
CA TRP A 44 -6.29 7.58 8.41
C TRP A 44 -6.00 8.95 7.78
N GLU A 45 -4.84 9.52 8.11
CA GLU A 45 -4.44 10.79 7.52
C GLU A 45 -4.23 10.70 6.02
N MET A 46 -3.61 9.62 5.56
CA MET A 46 -3.41 9.40 4.12
C MET A 46 -4.75 9.27 3.40
N ALA A 47 -5.70 8.57 4.00
CA ALA A 47 -7.01 8.36 3.39
C ALA A 47 -7.75 9.66 3.13
N LYS A 48 -7.50 10.69 3.91
CA LYS A 48 -8.13 12.00 3.72
C LYS A 48 -7.76 12.63 2.39
N ASN A 49 -6.59 12.30 1.86
CA ASN A 49 -6.13 12.84 0.58
C ASN A 49 -6.76 12.14 -0.61
N TYR A 50 -7.42 11.01 -0.39
CA TYR A 50 -7.99 10.21 -1.45
C TYR A 50 -9.40 9.74 -1.06
N PRO A 51 -10.33 10.68 -0.78
CA PRO A 51 -11.65 10.29 -0.32
C PRO A 51 -12.37 9.44 -1.37
N ASN A 52 -12.83 8.29 -0.94
CA ASN A 52 -13.61 7.38 -1.79
C ASN A 52 -12.89 6.93 -3.05
N HIS A 53 -11.57 6.86 -3.03
CA HIS A 53 -10.82 6.41 -4.20
C HIS A 53 -11.10 4.93 -4.45
N ALA A 54 -11.58 4.61 -5.64
CA ALA A 54 -12.07 3.27 -5.96
C ALA A 54 -10.99 2.20 -5.85
N ALA A 55 -9.74 2.52 -6.15
CA ALA A 55 -8.66 1.54 -6.18
C ALA A 55 -7.90 1.43 -4.86
N LEU A 56 -7.94 2.45 -4.03
CA LEU A 56 -7.10 2.50 -2.83
C LEU A 56 -7.73 1.71 -1.68
N ARG A 57 -6.93 0.85 -1.06
CA ARG A 57 -7.36 0.05 0.09
C ARG A 57 -6.31 0.14 1.18
N PHE A 58 -6.76 0.09 2.42
CA PHE A 58 -5.87 0.13 3.58
C PHE A 58 -6.01 -1.16 4.37
N PHE A 59 -4.87 -1.69 4.79
CA PHE A 59 -4.82 -2.93 5.55
C PHE A 59 -3.86 -2.74 6.71
N ILE A 60 -4.36 -2.80 7.93
CA ILE A 60 -3.55 -2.61 9.13
C ILE A 60 -2.90 -3.93 9.50
N GLY A 61 -1.59 -3.94 9.60
CA GLY A 61 -0.88 -5.14 9.99
C GLY A 61 0.62 -4.93 10.02
N ASP A 62 1.29 -5.89 10.64
CA ASP A 62 2.75 -5.94 10.73
C ASP A 62 3.23 -7.01 9.77
N VAL A 63 4.29 -6.72 8.99
CA VAL A 63 4.82 -7.70 8.03
C VAL A 63 5.31 -8.98 8.71
N ARG A 64 5.55 -8.94 10.02
CA ARG A 64 5.92 -10.13 10.78
C ARG A 64 4.74 -11.05 11.05
N GLU A 65 3.52 -10.55 10.89
CA GLU A 65 2.31 -11.35 11.06
C GLU A 65 2.00 -12.07 9.74
N LYS A 66 2.56 -13.25 9.57
CA LYS A 66 2.52 -13.95 8.29
C LYS A 66 1.12 -14.18 7.75
N GLU A 67 0.21 -14.62 8.60
CA GLU A 67 -1.15 -14.89 8.16
C GLU A 67 -1.85 -13.64 7.65
N ARG A 68 -1.63 -12.53 8.34
CA ARG A 68 -2.23 -11.27 7.96
C ARG A 68 -1.64 -10.76 6.66
N LEU A 69 -0.33 -10.90 6.49
CA LEU A 69 0.34 -10.53 5.27
C LEU A 69 -0.15 -11.38 4.09
N TYR A 70 -0.25 -12.69 4.28
CA TYR A 70 -0.74 -13.58 3.24
C TYR A 70 -2.16 -13.20 2.82
N ARG A 71 -3.01 -12.86 3.79
CA ARG A 71 -4.36 -12.45 3.50
C ARG A 71 -4.39 -11.17 2.66
N ALA A 72 -3.55 -10.22 3.02
CA ALA A 72 -3.45 -8.97 2.27
C ALA A 72 -2.91 -9.18 0.86
N MET A 73 -2.07 -10.20 0.67
CA MET A 73 -1.44 -10.50 -0.62
C MET A 73 -2.31 -11.32 -1.56
N SER A 74 -3.48 -11.75 -1.11
CA SER A 74 -4.35 -12.56 -1.95
C SER A 74 -4.73 -11.83 -3.24
N GLY A 75 -4.40 -12.44 -4.37
CA GLY A 75 -4.69 -11.85 -5.68
C GLY A 75 -3.79 -10.68 -6.08
N VAL A 76 -2.72 -10.44 -5.34
CA VAL A 76 -1.80 -9.35 -5.63
C VAL A 76 -0.84 -9.72 -6.74
N ASP A 77 -0.66 -8.80 -7.69
CA ASP A 77 0.27 -9.00 -8.82
C ASP A 77 1.67 -8.49 -8.51
N PHE A 78 1.79 -7.40 -7.74
CA PHE A 78 3.08 -6.81 -7.41
C PHE A 78 3.14 -6.45 -5.94
N VAL A 79 4.28 -6.71 -5.31
CA VAL A 79 4.52 -6.31 -3.93
C VAL A 79 5.70 -5.35 -3.91
N VAL A 80 5.49 -4.17 -3.34
CA VAL A 80 6.53 -3.17 -3.13
C VAL A 80 6.81 -3.12 -1.65
N HIS A 81 8.02 -3.45 -1.26
CA HIS A 81 8.37 -3.60 0.15
C HIS A 81 9.11 -2.36 0.67
N ALA A 82 8.35 -1.32 0.96
CA ALA A 82 8.92 -0.07 1.44
C ALA A 82 9.39 -0.15 2.89
N ALA A 83 8.78 -1.04 3.67
CA ALA A 83 9.13 -1.17 5.09
C ALA A 83 10.56 -1.64 5.31
N ALA A 84 11.18 -2.24 4.30
CA ALA A 84 12.52 -2.79 4.42
C ALA A 84 13.60 -1.90 3.84
N THR A 85 13.31 -0.63 3.67
CA THR A 85 14.26 0.29 3.05
C THR A 85 15.41 0.68 3.97
N LYS A 86 15.35 0.33 5.23
CA LYS A 86 16.47 0.58 6.11
C LYS A 86 17.54 -0.45 5.87
N ILE A 87 18.56 0.00 5.22
CA ILE A 87 19.71 -0.84 4.99
C ILE A 87 20.66 -0.65 6.14
N VAL A 88 21.06 -1.71 6.65
CA VAL A 88 21.98 -1.68 7.77
C VAL A 88 23.38 -1.91 7.27
#